data_84b4c63a960d80ead0b4e631a35cd01e
#
_entry.id   84b4c63a960d80ead0b4e631a35cd01e
#
_cell.length_a   1.000
_cell.length_b   1.000
_cell.length_c   1.000
_cell.angle_alpha   90.00
_cell.angle_beta   90.00
_cell.angle_gamma   90.00
#
_symmetry.space_group_name_H-M   'P 1'
#
loop_
_entity.id
_entity.type
_entity.pdbx_description
1 polymer ?
#
loop_
_entity_poly.entity_id
_entity_poly.type
_entity_poly.pdbx_seq_one_letter_code
_entity_poly.pdbx_strand_id
1 'polypeptide(L)'
;MASTVSCPIRAFVQDQPLDPAVMIQPAVSPTPVHATVSIVGAGPGAPDLLTRRAENRIKQADVLVWTDSLVSPQIAALAADGCESVRTSTLTLEEVLPLMINRAQKGLKVVRLHDGDPCLYGALSEQVCGLADAGIGVDVVPGISAYQATASALKTELTIPGVVQTIVLSRAGGRTGVPDAENLANLARLQASLCLYLSARHVDEVQTTLLEHYPDDTPVAIGYRVSWPDQWLQVVPLKDMARVSQDRKLIRTTLYLVSPALAHQGRRSLLYSPSHDHLFRPHR
;
A
#
# COMPACT_ATOMS: atom_id res chain seq x y z
N MET A 1 29.53 27.24 0.71
CA MET A 1 28.14 27.53 1.11
C MET A 1 27.32 26.32 0.66
N ALA A 2 27.01 25.42 1.57
CA ALA A 2 26.21 24.25 1.27
C ALA A 2 24.74 24.70 1.14
N SER A 3 24.15 24.60 -0.04
CA SER A 3 22.71 24.77 -0.21
C SER A 3 22.02 23.60 0.48
N THR A 4 21.33 23.88 1.57
CA THR A 4 20.45 22.91 2.24
C THR A 4 19.33 22.54 1.28
N VAL A 5 19.42 21.34 0.68
CA VAL A 5 18.31 20.74 -0.05
C VAL A 5 17.26 20.39 1.00
N SER A 6 16.21 21.17 1.08
CA SER A 6 15.07 20.92 1.99
C SER A 6 14.34 19.67 1.54
N CYS A 7 13.98 18.78 2.48
CA CYS A 7 13.11 17.64 2.22
C CYS A 7 11.89 18.08 1.40
N PRO A 8 11.59 17.46 0.24
CA PRO A 8 10.51 17.90 -0.65
C PRO A 8 9.14 17.92 0.05
N ILE A 9 8.93 17.12 1.08
CA ILE A 9 7.69 17.12 1.88
C ILE A 9 7.57 18.40 2.73
N ARG A 10 8.69 18.98 3.20
CA ARG A 10 8.69 20.24 3.98
C ARG A 10 8.35 21.46 3.13
N ALA A 11 8.58 21.43 1.82
CA ALA A 11 8.24 22.53 0.92
C ALA A 11 6.72 22.70 0.73
N PHE A 12 5.91 21.68 1.04
CA PHE A 12 4.44 21.73 0.95
C PHE A 12 3.75 22.25 2.24
N VAL A 13 4.47 22.46 3.33
CA VAL A 13 3.92 22.79 4.67
C VAL A 13 4.23 24.23 5.08
N GLN A 14 4.71 25.10 4.20
CA GLN A 14 4.82 26.52 4.53
C GLN A 14 3.46 27.20 4.38
N ASP A 15 2.95 27.75 5.49
CA ASP A 15 1.75 28.58 5.62
C ASP A 15 1.77 29.79 4.66
N GLN A 16 1.41 29.54 3.41
CA GLN A 16 0.98 30.59 2.50
C GLN A 16 -0.45 30.27 2.04
N PRO A 17 -1.36 31.26 2.00
CA PRO A 17 -2.69 31.03 1.46
C PRO A 17 -2.55 30.52 0.02
N LEU A 18 -3.22 29.41 -0.29
CA LEU A 18 -3.23 28.81 -1.61
C LEU A 18 -3.81 29.81 -2.61
N ASP A 19 -2.96 30.34 -3.50
CA ASP A 19 -3.42 31.05 -4.69
C ASP A 19 -4.11 30.05 -5.62
N PRO A 20 -5.40 30.24 -5.95
CA PRO A 20 -6.13 29.30 -6.82
C PRO A 20 -5.55 29.17 -8.23
N ALA A 21 -4.62 30.05 -8.62
CA ALA A 21 -3.96 30.01 -9.93
C ALA A 21 -2.66 29.20 -9.96
N VAL A 22 -2.20 28.67 -8.85
CA VAL A 22 -1.01 27.79 -8.82
C VAL A 22 -1.41 26.39 -9.29
N MET A 23 -1.38 26.20 -10.60
CA MET A 23 -1.28 24.86 -11.16
C MET A 23 -0.04 24.19 -10.56
N ILE A 24 -0.21 23.02 -9.94
CA ILE A 24 0.88 22.19 -9.46
C ILE A 24 1.73 21.79 -10.68
N GLN A 25 2.71 22.63 -10.99
CA GLN A 25 3.77 22.20 -11.86
C GLN A 25 4.62 21.20 -11.04
N PRO A 26 4.87 19.98 -11.54
CA PRO A 26 5.87 19.16 -10.91
C PRO A 26 7.15 19.99 -10.87
N ALA A 27 7.76 20.13 -9.70
CA ALA A 27 9.02 20.83 -9.53
C ALA A 27 10.09 20.08 -10.33
N VAL A 28 10.21 20.40 -11.60
CA VAL A 28 11.33 19.98 -12.44
C VAL A 28 12.48 20.91 -12.07
N SER A 29 13.21 20.56 -11.05
CA SER A 29 14.49 21.17 -10.79
C SER A 29 15.50 20.64 -11.83
N PRO A 30 16.08 21.51 -12.67
CA PRO A 30 17.04 21.09 -13.69
C PRO A 30 18.46 21.04 -13.13
N THR A 31 18.68 20.34 -12.05
CA THR A 31 20.04 20.00 -11.63
C THR A 31 20.23 18.50 -11.86
N PRO A 32 21.28 18.06 -12.55
CA PRO A 32 21.54 16.64 -12.72
C PRO A 32 21.78 16.06 -11.32
N VAL A 33 20.76 15.38 -10.79
CA VAL A 33 20.91 14.56 -9.59
C VAL A 33 21.77 13.38 -10.00
N HIS A 34 23.05 13.40 -9.65
CA HIS A 34 24.03 12.38 -10.03
C HIS A 34 23.78 11.01 -9.36
N ALA A 35 22.90 10.95 -8.37
CA ALA A 35 22.54 9.72 -7.67
C ALA A 35 21.04 9.71 -7.38
N THR A 36 20.37 8.60 -7.67
CA THR A 36 18.93 8.42 -7.44
C THR A 36 18.66 7.05 -6.85
N VAL A 37 17.86 7.01 -5.80
CA VAL A 37 17.30 5.77 -5.25
C VAL A 37 15.86 5.63 -5.75
N SER A 38 15.53 4.47 -6.32
CA SER A 38 14.15 4.14 -6.69
C SER A 38 13.48 3.36 -5.56
N ILE A 39 12.43 3.95 -4.96
CA ILE A 39 11.56 3.26 -3.99
C ILE A 39 10.40 2.67 -4.76
N VAL A 40 10.28 1.34 -4.77
CA VAL A 40 9.47 0.60 -5.74
C VAL A 40 8.49 -0.31 -5.02
N GLY A 41 7.22 -0.21 -5.40
CA GLY A 41 6.19 -1.16 -4.96
C GLY A 41 6.37 -2.51 -5.66
N ALA A 42 6.56 -3.55 -4.86
CA ALA A 42 6.72 -4.93 -5.32
C ALA A 42 5.37 -5.61 -5.60
N GLY A 43 4.26 -4.90 -5.42
CA GLY A 43 2.95 -5.49 -5.58
C GLY A 43 2.61 -6.52 -4.48
N PRO A 44 1.52 -7.27 -4.65
CA PRO A 44 0.98 -8.15 -3.60
C PRO A 44 1.74 -9.47 -3.46
N GLY A 45 2.58 -9.86 -4.45
CA GLY A 45 3.36 -11.09 -4.36
C GLY A 45 3.69 -11.75 -5.70
N ALA A 46 2.75 -11.85 -6.62
CA ALA A 46 2.98 -12.42 -7.95
C ALA A 46 3.80 -11.47 -8.84
N PRO A 47 4.84 -11.96 -9.54
CA PRO A 47 5.67 -11.11 -10.39
C PRO A 47 4.94 -10.46 -11.56
N ASP A 48 3.92 -11.10 -12.11
CA ASP A 48 3.10 -10.58 -13.21
C ASP A 48 2.15 -9.44 -12.79
N LEU A 49 2.03 -9.18 -11.48
CA LEU A 49 1.33 -8.03 -10.91
C LEU A 49 2.25 -6.82 -10.65
N LEU A 50 3.51 -6.90 -11.04
CA LEU A 50 4.40 -5.74 -11.03
C LEU A 50 3.96 -4.71 -12.08
N THR A 51 4.09 -3.43 -11.74
CA THR A 51 4.03 -2.42 -12.80
C THR A 51 5.22 -2.58 -13.74
N ARG A 52 5.05 -2.30 -15.02
CA ARG A 52 6.17 -2.35 -15.99
C ARG A 52 7.36 -1.49 -15.57
N ARG A 53 7.09 -0.36 -14.89
CA ARG A 53 8.16 0.50 -14.37
C ARG A 53 8.89 -0.18 -13.22
N ALA A 54 8.17 -0.81 -12.30
CA ALA A 54 8.76 -1.55 -11.18
C ALA A 54 9.69 -2.66 -11.69
N GLU A 55 9.21 -3.50 -12.61
CA GLU A 55 9.99 -4.57 -13.23
C GLU A 55 11.27 -4.04 -13.89
N ASN A 56 11.16 -2.95 -14.66
CA ASN A 56 12.32 -2.34 -15.32
C ASN A 56 13.34 -1.80 -14.32
N ARG A 57 12.89 -1.21 -13.19
CA ARG A 57 13.80 -0.74 -12.13
C ARG A 57 14.54 -1.90 -11.47
N ILE A 58 13.83 -2.99 -11.17
CA ILE A 58 14.43 -4.19 -10.56
C ILE A 58 15.49 -4.80 -11.49
N LYS A 59 15.17 -4.98 -12.76
CA LYS A 59 16.11 -5.55 -13.76
C LYS A 59 17.36 -4.72 -14.00
N GLN A 60 17.31 -3.41 -13.75
CA GLN A 60 18.41 -2.48 -13.95
C GLN A 60 19.15 -2.13 -12.66
N ALA A 61 18.76 -2.71 -11.53
CA ALA A 61 19.37 -2.42 -10.24
C ALA A 61 20.77 -2.99 -10.14
N ASP A 62 21.71 -2.18 -9.66
CA ASP A 62 23.02 -2.63 -9.21
C ASP A 62 22.95 -3.12 -7.77
N VAL A 63 22.01 -2.54 -6.97
CA VAL A 63 21.75 -2.89 -5.58
C VAL A 63 20.25 -2.98 -5.34
N LEU A 64 19.79 -4.14 -4.88
CA LEU A 64 18.40 -4.41 -4.50
C LEU A 64 18.28 -4.53 -3.00
N VAL A 65 17.58 -3.59 -2.36
CA VAL A 65 17.34 -3.54 -0.91
C VAL A 65 15.87 -3.91 -0.67
N TRP A 66 15.59 -5.03 0.02
CA TRP A 66 14.22 -5.54 0.11
C TRP A 66 13.92 -6.24 1.42
N THR A 67 12.66 -6.16 1.85
CA THR A 67 12.19 -6.80 3.09
C THR A 67 11.75 -8.23 2.79
N ASP A 68 12.66 -9.17 2.97
CA ASP A 68 12.52 -10.59 2.63
C ASP A 68 11.40 -11.32 3.41
N SER A 69 10.89 -10.73 4.49
CA SER A 69 9.73 -11.24 5.20
C SER A 69 8.38 -10.88 4.57
N LEU A 70 8.34 -9.90 3.65
CA LEU A 70 7.10 -9.35 3.07
C LEU A 70 7.09 -9.34 1.55
N VAL A 71 8.26 -9.22 0.91
CA VAL A 71 8.40 -9.25 -0.56
C VAL A 71 8.70 -10.67 -1.02
N SER A 72 8.04 -11.10 -2.10
CA SER A 72 8.25 -12.43 -2.68
C SER A 72 9.69 -12.60 -3.20
N PRO A 73 10.37 -13.70 -2.86
CA PRO A 73 11.68 -14.01 -3.44
C PRO A 73 11.67 -14.10 -4.97
N GLN A 74 10.55 -14.46 -5.59
CA GLN A 74 10.39 -14.50 -7.04
C GLN A 74 10.53 -13.10 -7.67
N ILE A 75 10.10 -12.05 -6.96
CA ILE A 75 10.27 -10.68 -7.41
C ILE A 75 11.71 -10.23 -7.27
N ALA A 76 12.36 -10.53 -6.14
CA ALA A 76 13.77 -10.21 -5.94
C ALA A 76 14.68 -10.93 -6.96
N ALA A 77 14.30 -12.12 -7.40
CA ALA A 77 15.00 -12.90 -8.42
C ALA A 77 14.92 -12.31 -9.84
N LEU A 78 14.12 -11.26 -10.08
CA LEU A 78 14.09 -10.53 -11.36
C LEU A 78 15.28 -9.59 -11.54
N ALA A 79 16.04 -9.32 -10.48
CA ALA A 79 17.28 -8.53 -10.58
C ALA A 79 18.31 -9.24 -11.48
N ALA A 80 19.13 -8.44 -12.18
CA ALA A 80 20.15 -8.98 -13.05
C ALA A 80 21.23 -9.76 -12.27
N ASP A 81 21.89 -10.68 -12.95
CA ASP A 81 23.07 -11.37 -12.40
C ASP A 81 24.13 -10.34 -11.97
N GLY A 82 24.69 -10.55 -10.77
CA GLY A 82 25.66 -9.62 -10.17
C GLY A 82 25.06 -8.45 -9.38
N CYS A 83 23.73 -8.29 -9.33
CA CYS A 83 23.07 -7.33 -8.46
C CYS A 83 23.33 -7.66 -6.98
N GLU A 84 23.80 -6.68 -6.20
CA GLU A 84 23.92 -6.82 -4.74
C GLU A 84 22.54 -6.93 -4.13
N SER A 85 22.20 -8.07 -3.50
CA SER A 85 20.89 -8.29 -2.88
C SER A 85 20.98 -8.15 -1.36
N VAL A 86 20.35 -7.11 -0.80
CA VAL A 86 20.36 -6.80 0.64
C VAL A 86 19.00 -7.07 1.24
N ARG A 87 18.91 -8.05 2.14
CA ARG A 87 17.71 -8.38 2.90
C ARG A 87 17.64 -7.51 4.14
N THR A 88 16.46 -6.98 4.45
CA THR A 88 16.31 -5.98 5.52
C THR A 88 15.35 -6.39 6.63
N SER A 89 14.85 -7.61 6.68
CA SER A 89 13.90 -8.05 7.73
C SER A 89 14.47 -7.98 9.16
N THR A 90 15.78 -7.94 9.30
CA THR A 90 16.49 -7.84 10.59
C THR A 90 17.16 -6.48 10.83
N LEU A 91 17.05 -5.54 9.89
CA LEU A 91 17.70 -4.24 9.94
C LEU A 91 16.70 -3.16 10.34
N THR A 92 17.20 -2.14 11.03
CA THR A 92 16.48 -0.90 11.37
C THR A 92 16.57 0.10 10.20
N LEU A 93 15.79 1.18 10.25
CA LEU A 93 15.85 2.24 9.24
C LEU A 93 17.21 2.96 9.30
N GLU A 94 17.78 3.11 10.51
CA GLU A 94 19.08 3.71 10.79
C GLU A 94 20.24 2.90 10.19
N GLU A 95 20.03 1.62 9.89
CA GLU A 95 20.99 0.75 9.20
C GLU A 95 20.76 0.74 7.69
N VAL A 96 19.48 0.68 7.26
CA VAL A 96 19.10 0.60 5.84
C VAL A 96 19.38 1.91 5.10
N LEU A 97 19.06 3.06 5.71
CA LEU A 97 19.19 4.35 5.06
C LEU A 97 20.65 4.72 4.72
N PRO A 98 21.63 4.64 5.65
CA PRO A 98 23.04 4.87 5.34
C PRO A 98 23.59 3.90 4.28
N LEU A 99 23.12 2.65 4.27
CA LEU A 99 23.49 1.67 3.27
C LEU A 99 23.06 2.16 1.87
N MET A 100 21.81 2.55 1.69
CA MET A 100 21.30 3.06 0.41
C MET A 100 22.05 4.32 -0.03
N ILE A 101 22.27 5.28 0.89
CA ILE A 101 23.01 6.51 0.64
C ILE A 101 24.42 6.20 0.14
N ASN A 102 25.16 5.33 0.86
CA ASN A 102 26.54 4.97 0.48
C ASN A 102 26.63 4.33 -0.91
N ARG A 103 25.66 3.46 -1.27
CA ARG A 103 25.62 2.83 -2.61
C ARG A 103 25.28 3.85 -3.70
N ALA A 104 24.30 4.71 -3.46
CA ALA A 104 23.90 5.75 -4.39
C ALA A 104 25.03 6.77 -4.64
N GLN A 105 25.76 7.18 -3.59
CA GLN A 105 26.93 8.08 -3.72
C GLN A 105 28.08 7.49 -4.52
N LYS A 106 28.19 6.15 -4.60
CA LYS A 106 29.12 5.44 -5.49
C LYS A 106 28.66 5.35 -6.95
N GLY A 107 27.52 5.97 -7.28
CA GLY A 107 26.94 5.97 -8.62
C GLY A 107 26.16 4.68 -8.97
N LEU A 108 25.87 3.82 -7.98
CA LEU A 108 25.12 2.59 -8.18
C LEU A 108 23.61 2.89 -8.24
N LYS A 109 22.90 2.16 -9.11
CA LYS A 109 21.43 2.19 -9.20
C LYS A 109 20.82 1.39 -8.04
N VAL A 110 20.38 2.08 -7.02
CA VAL A 110 19.77 1.47 -5.84
C VAL A 110 18.27 1.39 -5.99
N VAL A 111 17.73 0.20 -5.81
CA VAL A 111 16.27 -0.05 -5.77
C VAL A 111 15.89 -0.55 -4.39
N ARG A 112 14.96 0.18 -3.73
CA ARG A 112 14.34 -0.22 -2.48
C ARG A 112 12.96 -0.81 -2.77
N LEU A 113 12.75 -2.11 -2.52
CA LEU A 113 11.45 -2.75 -2.68
C LEU A 113 10.64 -2.69 -1.40
N HIS A 114 9.39 -2.26 -1.55
CA HIS A 114 8.33 -2.34 -0.55
C HIS A 114 7.25 -3.33 -1.00
N ASP A 115 6.70 -4.10 -0.08
CA ASP A 115 5.51 -4.90 -0.35
C ASP A 115 4.31 -4.03 -0.71
N GLY A 116 3.47 -4.49 -1.60
CA GLY A 116 2.31 -3.74 -2.08
C GLY A 116 2.69 -2.43 -2.75
N ASP A 117 2.27 -1.34 -2.12
CA ASP A 117 2.52 0.05 -2.53
C ASP A 117 3.33 0.79 -1.44
N PRO A 118 4.43 1.48 -1.78
CA PRO A 118 5.26 2.17 -0.80
C PRO A 118 4.56 3.32 -0.06
N CYS A 119 3.46 3.84 -0.60
CA CYS A 119 2.68 4.92 0.02
C CYS A 119 1.73 4.43 1.13
N LEU A 120 1.63 3.09 1.35
CA LEU A 120 0.82 2.50 2.40
C LEU A 120 1.70 1.80 3.44
N TYR A 121 1.84 2.39 4.63
CA TYR A 121 2.55 1.85 5.78
C TYR A 121 4.03 1.50 5.56
N GLY A 122 4.66 2.09 4.53
CA GLY A 122 6.04 1.78 4.11
C GLY A 122 7.13 2.66 4.74
N ALA A 123 6.82 3.52 5.72
CA ALA A 123 7.77 4.54 6.25
C ALA A 123 8.44 5.36 5.11
N LEU A 124 7.67 5.62 4.04
CA LEU A 124 8.17 6.28 2.82
C LEU A 124 8.71 7.68 3.13
N SER A 125 7.97 8.47 3.90
CA SER A 125 8.32 9.86 4.21
C SER A 125 9.69 9.98 4.88
N GLU A 126 9.99 9.10 5.82
CA GLU A 126 11.27 9.07 6.54
C GLU A 126 12.42 8.75 5.59
N GLN A 127 12.23 7.78 4.68
CA GLN A 127 13.24 7.40 3.70
C GLN A 127 13.47 8.51 2.68
N VAL A 128 12.39 9.13 2.16
CA VAL A 128 12.50 10.25 1.21
C VAL A 128 13.24 11.43 1.83
N CYS A 129 12.87 11.82 3.06
CA CYS A 129 13.54 12.92 3.75
C CYS A 129 15.02 12.61 4.01
N GLY A 130 15.34 11.43 4.53
CA GLY A 130 16.72 11.08 4.83
C GLY A 130 17.62 10.96 3.59
N LEU A 131 17.08 10.49 2.46
CA LEU A 131 17.80 10.49 1.19
C LEU A 131 17.99 11.91 0.66
N ALA A 132 16.97 12.76 0.73
CA ALA A 132 17.05 14.15 0.29
C ALA A 132 18.05 14.96 1.15
N ASP A 133 18.08 14.75 2.46
CA ASP A 133 19.05 15.41 3.37
C ASP A 133 20.51 15.00 3.03
N ALA A 134 20.71 13.82 2.44
CA ALA A 134 21.98 13.35 1.93
C ALA A 134 22.27 13.79 0.46
N GLY A 135 21.41 14.62 -0.14
CA GLY A 135 21.53 15.08 -1.53
C GLY A 135 21.24 14.01 -2.58
N ILE A 136 20.53 12.94 -2.21
CA ILE A 136 20.14 11.85 -3.08
C ILE A 136 18.72 12.09 -3.63
N GLY A 137 18.55 12.01 -4.94
CA GLY A 137 17.23 12.05 -5.58
C GLY A 137 16.42 10.78 -5.30
N VAL A 138 15.10 10.90 -5.25
CA VAL A 138 14.20 9.77 -5.03
C VAL A 138 13.18 9.67 -6.15
N ASP A 139 13.04 8.46 -6.73
CA ASP A 139 11.98 8.10 -7.67
C ASP A 139 11.05 7.10 -6.96
N VAL A 140 9.76 7.43 -6.86
CA VAL A 140 8.77 6.54 -6.22
C VAL A 140 7.90 5.90 -7.28
N VAL A 141 7.91 4.58 -7.31
CA VAL A 141 7.13 3.77 -8.26
C VAL A 141 6.01 3.07 -7.51
N PRO A 142 4.73 3.34 -7.83
CA PRO A 142 3.61 2.71 -7.16
C PRO A 142 3.54 1.20 -7.45
N GLY A 143 2.86 0.48 -6.56
CA GLY A 143 2.56 -0.94 -6.70
C GLY A 143 1.09 -1.25 -6.43
N ILE A 144 0.66 -2.46 -6.79
CA ILE A 144 -0.68 -2.96 -6.48
C ILE A 144 -0.71 -3.37 -5.01
N SER A 145 -1.62 -2.78 -4.26
CA SER A 145 -1.75 -3.09 -2.84
C SER A 145 -2.58 -4.35 -2.58
N ALA A 146 -2.41 -4.95 -1.39
CA ALA A 146 -3.07 -6.19 -1.01
C ALA A 146 -4.61 -6.12 -1.08
N TYR A 147 -5.22 -4.96 -0.79
CA TYR A 147 -6.69 -4.82 -0.87
C TYR A 147 -7.20 -4.97 -2.30
N GLN A 148 -6.48 -4.43 -3.29
CA GLN A 148 -6.83 -4.55 -4.70
C GLN A 148 -6.68 -5.99 -5.18
N ALA A 149 -5.59 -6.65 -4.78
CA ALA A 149 -5.37 -8.06 -5.11
C ALA A 149 -6.45 -8.96 -4.50
N THR A 150 -6.85 -8.70 -3.24
CA THR A 150 -7.92 -9.44 -2.56
C THR A 150 -9.27 -9.24 -3.26
N ALA A 151 -9.64 -8.00 -3.56
CA ALA A 151 -10.88 -7.68 -4.27
C ALA A 151 -10.92 -8.35 -5.67
N SER A 152 -9.80 -8.30 -6.39
CA SER A 152 -9.64 -8.93 -7.71
C SER A 152 -9.78 -10.45 -7.63
N ALA A 153 -9.13 -11.10 -6.66
CA ALA A 153 -9.22 -12.55 -6.46
C ALA A 153 -10.66 -13.00 -6.13
N LEU A 154 -11.42 -12.15 -5.43
CA LEU A 154 -12.84 -12.36 -5.12
C LEU A 154 -13.77 -11.94 -6.27
N LYS A 155 -13.24 -11.29 -7.32
CA LYS A 155 -14.04 -10.72 -8.43
C LYS A 155 -15.12 -9.76 -7.92
N THR A 156 -14.82 -8.98 -6.89
CA THR A 156 -15.76 -8.10 -6.20
C THR A 156 -15.35 -6.65 -6.34
N GLU A 157 -16.32 -5.81 -6.73
CA GLU A 157 -16.21 -4.36 -6.63
C GLU A 157 -16.48 -3.94 -5.19
N LEU A 158 -15.63 -3.07 -4.63
CA LEU A 158 -15.76 -2.60 -3.24
C LEU A 158 -16.65 -1.36 -3.10
N THR A 159 -17.15 -0.83 -4.21
CA THR A 159 -17.94 0.40 -4.30
C THR A 159 -19.26 0.17 -5.03
N ILE A 160 -20.03 -0.83 -4.61
CA ILE A 160 -21.29 -1.23 -5.25
C ILE A 160 -22.37 -0.16 -5.04
N PRO A 161 -22.97 0.40 -6.12
CA PRO A 161 -24.02 1.40 -6.02
C PRO A 161 -25.21 0.96 -5.16
N GLY A 162 -25.60 1.82 -4.20
CA GLY A 162 -26.71 1.57 -3.29
C GLY A 162 -26.41 0.53 -2.19
N VAL A 163 -25.17 0.06 -2.08
CA VAL A 163 -24.69 -0.83 -1.01
C VAL A 163 -23.60 -0.15 -0.20
N VAL A 164 -22.50 0.18 -0.84
CA VAL A 164 -21.35 0.85 -0.22
C VAL A 164 -20.58 1.63 -1.29
N GLN A 165 -20.14 2.85 -0.97
CA GLN A 165 -19.43 3.72 -1.93
C GLN A 165 -18.08 4.22 -1.41
N THR A 166 -17.69 3.79 -0.21
CA THR A 166 -16.46 4.25 0.45
C THR A 166 -15.58 3.06 0.77
N ILE A 167 -14.28 3.20 0.50
CA ILE A 167 -13.25 2.26 0.91
C ILE A 167 -12.39 2.94 1.96
N VAL A 168 -12.26 2.33 3.12
CA VAL A 168 -11.39 2.76 4.19
C VAL A 168 -10.20 1.82 4.28
N LEU A 169 -9.00 2.36 4.11
CA LEU A 169 -7.75 1.64 4.33
C LEU A 169 -7.22 2.03 5.71
N SER A 170 -7.13 1.08 6.62
CA SER A 170 -6.70 1.35 7.99
C SER A 170 -5.94 0.16 8.58
N ARG A 171 -5.56 0.29 9.84
CA ARG A 171 -4.96 -0.77 10.64
C ARG A 171 -5.51 -0.76 12.06
N ALA A 172 -5.43 -1.87 12.74
CA ALA A 172 -5.68 -1.88 14.17
C ALA A 172 -4.62 -1.04 14.89
N GLY A 173 -5.00 -0.44 16.00
CA GLY A 173 -4.05 0.11 16.95
C GLY A 173 -3.01 -0.95 17.32
N GLY A 174 -1.80 -0.53 17.66
CA GLY A 174 -0.71 -1.43 18.03
C GLY A 174 0.36 -0.64 18.76
N ARG A 175 1.63 -1.06 18.67
CA ARG A 175 2.77 -0.35 19.29
C ARG A 175 2.90 1.10 18.81
N THR A 176 2.54 1.36 17.57
CA THR A 176 2.43 2.72 17.03
C THR A 176 0.96 3.10 17.07
N GLY A 177 0.60 4.09 17.87
CA GLY A 177 -0.77 4.57 17.99
C GLY A 177 -1.38 4.99 16.64
N VAL A 178 -2.70 5.11 16.62
CA VAL A 178 -3.44 5.81 15.56
C VAL A 178 -4.05 7.06 16.19
N PRO A 179 -4.26 8.15 15.44
CA PRO A 179 -4.97 9.31 15.95
C PRO A 179 -6.35 8.90 16.50
N ASP A 180 -6.80 9.54 17.59
CA ASP A 180 -8.07 9.20 18.23
C ASP A 180 -9.26 9.25 17.28
N ALA A 181 -9.26 10.22 16.37
CA ALA A 181 -10.30 10.35 15.35
C ALA A 181 -10.33 9.17 14.36
N GLU A 182 -9.21 8.48 14.17
CA GLU A 182 -9.04 7.35 13.25
C GLU A 182 -9.06 6.00 13.95
N ASN A 183 -9.47 5.94 15.21
CA ASN A 183 -9.59 4.67 15.91
C ASN A 183 -10.60 3.75 15.20
N LEU A 184 -10.43 2.46 15.35
CA LEU A 184 -11.21 1.47 14.62
C LEU A 184 -12.72 1.60 14.85
N ALA A 185 -13.16 1.94 16.08
CA ALA A 185 -14.57 2.12 16.40
C ALA A 185 -15.19 3.27 15.60
N ASN A 186 -14.47 4.40 15.46
CA ASN A 186 -14.94 5.53 14.67
C ASN A 186 -15.05 5.19 13.18
N LEU A 187 -14.08 4.46 12.64
CA LEU A 187 -14.10 4.03 11.26
C LEU A 187 -15.19 2.99 10.99
N ALA A 188 -15.43 2.09 11.92
CA ALA A 188 -16.45 1.04 11.83
C ALA A 188 -17.86 1.60 11.75
N ARG A 189 -18.15 2.75 12.37
CA ARG A 189 -19.46 3.44 12.28
C ARG A 189 -19.85 3.81 10.86
N LEU A 190 -18.90 3.97 9.96
CA LEU A 190 -19.17 4.27 8.56
C LEU A 190 -19.78 3.08 7.82
N GLN A 191 -19.65 1.85 8.33
CA GLN A 191 -20.08 0.61 7.68
C GLN A 191 -19.62 0.52 6.20
N ALA A 192 -18.49 1.14 5.91
CA ALA A 192 -17.85 1.16 4.59
C ALA A 192 -17.18 -0.17 4.26
N SER A 193 -16.64 -0.29 3.06
CA SER A 193 -15.67 -1.36 2.74
C SER A 193 -14.37 -1.07 3.50
N LEU A 194 -14.13 -1.79 4.59
CA LEU A 194 -13.01 -1.56 5.49
C LEU A 194 -11.91 -2.60 5.23
N CYS A 195 -10.73 -2.13 4.83
CA CYS A 195 -9.55 -2.95 4.56
C CYS A 195 -8.54 -2.76 5.69
N LEU A 196 -8.34 -3.79 6.52
CA LEU A 196 -7.47 -3.72 7.69
C LEU A 196 -6.13 -4.40 7.43
N TYR A 197 -5.08 -3.61 7.46
CA TYR A 197 -3.67 -4.01 7.39
C TYR A 197 -3.12 -4.25 8.81
N LEU A 198 -2.01 -4.96 8.93
CA LEU A 198 -1.22 -5.11 10.17
C LEU A 198 -2.02 -5.57 11.41
N SER A 199 -3.23 -6.11 11.22
CA SER A 199 -4.19 -6.37 12.29
C SER A 199 -4.23 -7.83 12.77
N ALA A 200 -3.49 -8.74 12.12
CA ALA A 200 -3.61 -10.17 12.39
C ALA A 200 -3.27 -10.59 13.84
N ARG A 201 -2.36 -9.86 14.50
CA ARG A 201 -1.98 -10.12 15.91
C ARG A 201 -3.02 -9.60 16.91
N HIS A 202 -3.92 -8.75 16.46
CA HIS A 202 -4.93 -8.08 17.29
C HIS A 202 -6.35 -8.48 16.86
N VAL A 203 -6.49 -9.63 16.18
CA VAL A 203 -7.73 -10.03 15.52
C VAL A 203 -8.91 -10.15 16.48
N ASP A 204 -8.71 -10.56 17.74
CA ASP A 204 -9.77 -10.65 18.75
C ASP A 204 -10.34 -9.27 19.12
N GLU A 205 -9.44 -8.33 19.42
CA GLU A 205 -9.82 -6.94 19.73
C GLU A 205 -10.50 -6.28 18.52
N VAL A 206 -9.96 -6.52 17.33
CA VAL A 206 -10.51 -6.02 16.07
C VAL A 206 -11.92 -6.56 15.86
N GLN A 207 -12.14 -7.87 15.99
CA GLN A 207 -13.47 -8.46 15.84
C GLN A 207 -14.46 -7.90 16.86
N THR A 208 -14.07 -7.80 18.13
CA THR A 208 -14.90 -7.25 19.20
C THR A 208 -15.36 -5.82 18.86
N THR A 209 -14.41 -4.96 18.48
CA THR A 209 -14.73 -3.57 18.11
C THR A 209 -15.64 -3.49 16.88
N LEU A 210 -15.41 -4.34 15.88
CA LEU A 210 -16.24 -4.33 14.66
C LEU A 210 -17.65 -4.80 14.92
N LEU A 211 -17.87 -5.80 15.81
CA LEU A 211 -19.19 -6.32 16.18
C LEU A 211 -20.07 -5.29 16.90
N GLU A 212 -19.50 -4.21 17.44
CA GLU A 212 -20.28 -3.10 17.99
C GLU A 212 -20.98 -2.26 16.90
N HIS A 213 -20.52 -2.37 15.64
CA HIS A 213 -20.96 -1.48 14.57
C HIS A 213 -21.44 -2.19 13.31
N TYR A 214 -20.95 -3.41 13.04
CA TYR A 214 -21.37 -4.24 11.93
C TYR A 214 -22.23 -5.41 12.43
N PRO A 215 -23.22 -5.86 11.67
CA PRO A 215 -23.92 -7.13 11.93
C PRO A 215 -22.92 -8.30 12.04
N ASP A 216 -23.25 -9.28 12.87
CA ASP A 216 -22.38 -10.43 13.14
C ASP A 216 -22.17 -11.34 11.92
N ASP A 217 -23.10 -11.32 10.97
CA ASP A 217 -23.06 -12.03 9.69
C ASP A 217 -22.43 -11.23 8.55
N THR A 218 -21.96 -10.00 8.81
CA THR A 218 -21.25 -9.20 7.82
C THR A 218 -20.09 -9.99 7.23
N PRO A 219 -20.00 -10.14 5.90
CA PRO A 219 -18.94 -10.94 5.30
C PRO A 219 -17.58 -10.27 5.44
N VAL A 220 -16.58 -11.07 5.82
CA VAL A 220 -15.19 -10.69 5.94
C VAL A 220 -14.35 -11.61 5.07
N ALA A 221 -13.64 -11.04 4.11
CA ALA A 221 -12.61 -11.80 3.40
C ALA A 221 -11.29 -11.73 4.18
N ILE A 222 -10.76 -12.90 4.50
CA ILE A 222 -9.46 -13.07 5.13
C ILE A 222 -8.49 -13.51 4.04
N GLY A 223 -7.61 -12.62 3.62
CA GLY A 223 -6.62 -12.85 2.57
C GLY A 223 -5.21 -12.98 3.15
N TYR A 224 -4.67 -14.18 3.17
CA TYR A 224 -3.29 -14.45 3.55
C TYR A 224 -2.43 -14.63 2.31
N ARG A 225 -1.37 -13.83 2.19
CA ARG A 225 -0.41 -13.89 1.08
C ARG A 225 -1.08 -13.97 -0.29
N VAL A 226 -2.10 -13.15 -0.50
CA VAL A 226 -2.87 -13.13 -1.76
C VAL A 226 -1.91 -12.87 -2.93
N SER A 227 -2.07 -13.62 -4.00
CA SER A 227 -1.21 -13.73 -5.18
C SER A 227 0.15 -14.46 -5.00
N TRP A 228 0.48 -14.93 -3.81
CA TRP A 228 1.63 -15.81 -3.60
C TRP A 228 1.28 -17.27 -3.95
N PRO A 229 2.27 -18.15 -4.21
CA PRO A 229 2.01 -19.58 -4.50
C PRO A 229 1.26 -20.31 -3.39
N ASP A 230 1.44 -19.89 -2.13
CA ASP A 230 0.80 -20.44 -0.93
C ASP A 230 -0.34 -19.54 -0.40
N GLN A 231 -0.96 -18.75 -1.28
CA GLN A 231 -2.09 -17.90 -0.90
C GLN A 231 -3.22 -18.71 -0.27
N TRP A 232 -3.90 -18.08 0.68
CA TRP A 232 -5.16 -18.56 1.19
C TRP A 232 -6.15 -17.40 1.30
N LEU A 233 -7.36 -17.64 0.83
CA LEU A 233 -8.41 -16.62 0.80
C LEU A 233 -9.74 -17.29 1.14
N GLN A 234 -10.42 -16.77 2.15
CA GLN A 234 -11.75 -17.26 2.55
C GLN A 234 -12.64 -16.09 2.98
N VAL A 235 -13.93 -16.18 2.64
CA VAL A 235 -14.95 -15.28 3.15
C VAL A 235 -15.69 -15.98 4.29
N VAL A 236 -15.80 -15.30 5.43
CA VAL A 236 -16.46 -15.80 6.63
C VAL A 236 -17.37 -14.71 7.22
N PRO A 237 -18.38 -15.05 8.05
CA PRO A 237 -19.08 -14.06 8.85
C PRO A 237 -18.11 -13.36 9.83
N LEU A 238 -18.37 -12.09 10.14
CA LEU A 238 -17.53 -11.29 11.05
C LEU A 238 -17.34 -11.99 12.40
N LYS A 239 -18.37 -12.61 12.95
CA LYS A 239 -18.30 -13.37 14.20
C LYS A 239 -17.28 -14.52 14.20
N ASP A 240 -16.91 -15.03 13.05
CA ASP A 240 -15.98 -16.15 12.90
C ASP A 240 -14.54 -15.70 12.56
N MET A 241 -14.33 -14.42 12.29
CA MET A 241 -13.06 -13.89 11.79
C MET A 241 -11.87 -14.23 12.70
N ALA A 242 -11.99 -14.01 13.99
CA ALA A 242 -10.91 -14.27 14.95
C ALA A 242 -10.61 -15.77 15.06
N ARG A 243 -11.65 -16.58 15.25
CA ARG A 243 -11.50 -18.04 15.35
C ARG A 243 -10.79 -18.64 14.12
N VAL A 244 -11.25 -18.28 12.92
CA VAL A 244 -10.65 -18.77 11.67
C VAL A 244 -9.20 -18.33 11.52
N SER A 245 -8.89 -17.07 11.92
CA SER A 245 -7.52 -16.55 11.88
C SER A 245 -6.59 -17.29 12.86
N GLN A 246 -7.07 -17.61 14.06
CA GLN A 246 -6.34 -18.36 15.08
C GLN A 246 -6.11 -19.82 14.67
N ASP A 247 -7.15 -20.50 14.17
CA ASP A 247 -7.07 -21.88 13.67
C ASP A 247 -6.00 -22.00 12.57
N ARG A 248 -5.85 -20.93 11.76
CA ARG A 248 -4.85 -20.82 10.69
C ARG A 248 -3.51 -20.25 11.16
N LYS A 249 -3.38 -19.83 12.41
CA LYS A 249 -2.17 -19.22 12.99
C LYS A 249 -1.69 -17.99 12.19
N LEU A 250 -2.64 -17.17 11.74
CA LEU A 250 -2.33 -15.97 10.95
C LEU A 250 -1.80 -14.87 11.89
N ILE A 251 -0.57 -14.45 11.68
CA ILE A 251 0.11 -13.44 12.50
C ILE A 251 0.72 -12.28 11.70
N ARG A 252 0.80 -12.44 10.37
CA ARG A 252 1.38 -11.43 9.45
C ARG A 252 0.92 -11.70 8.01
N THR A 253 1.17 -10.75 7.12
CA THR A 253 0.89 -10.85 5.67
C THR A 253 -0.58 -11.22 5.39
N THR A 254 -1.46 -10.70 6.23
CA THR A 254 -2.90 -10.95 6.19
C THR A 254 -3.64 -9.63 6.07
N LEU A 255 -4.58 -9.57 5.12
CA LEU A 255 -5.55 -8.49 4.97
C LEU A 255 -6.92 -8.99 5.41
N TYR A 256 -7.62 -8.19 6.19
CA TYR A 256 -9.05 -8.38 6.47
C TYR A 256 -9.86 -7.34 5.68
N LEU A 257 -10.75 -7.82 4.83
CA LEU A 257 -11.67 -6.98 4.06
C LEU A 257 -13.08 -7.20 4.61
N VAL A 258 -13.56 -6.26 5.40
CA VAL A 258 -14.92 -6.26 5.96
C VAL A 258 -15.80 -5.42 5.06
N SER A 259 -16.80 -5.99 4.40
CA SER A 259 -17.63 -5.21 3.49
C SER A 259 -18.96 -5.88 3.18
N PRO A 260 -20.07 -5.11 3.21
CA PRO A 260 -21.36 -5.58 2.72
C PRO A 260 -21.30 -5.91 1.20
N ALA A 261 -20.34 -5.35 0.45
CA ALA A 261 -20.16 -5.66 -0.97
C ALA A 261 -19.87 -7.14 -1.24
N LEU A 262 -19.29 -7.85 -0.28
CA LEU A 262 -18.96 -9.27 -0.41
C LEU A 262 -20.19 -10.20 -0.43
N ALA A 263 -21.33 -9.74 0.07
CA ALA A 263 -22.59 -10.48 0.06
C ALA A 263 -23.46 -10.20 -1.18
N HIS A 264 -23.12 -9.19 -1.95
CA HIS A 264 -23.97 -8.72 -3.04
C HIS A 264 -23.40 -9.11 -4.41
N GLN A 265 -24.18 -9.89 -5.17
CA GLN A 265 -23.95 -10.08 -6.60
C GLN A 265 -24.57 -8.88 -7.35
N GLY A 266 -23.79 -7.79 -7.42
CA GLY A 266 -23.96 -6.68 -8.35
C GLY A 266 -25.35 -6.05 -8.51
N ARG A 267 -25.57 -4.86 -7.95
CA ARG A 267 -26.61 -3.97 -8.47
C ARG A 267 -26.09 -3.33 -9.76
N ARG A 268 -26.96 -3.24 -10.78
CA ARG A 268 -26.61 -2.58 -12.04
C ARG A 268 -26.23 -1.12 -11.77
N SER A 269 -25.06 -0.71 -12.22
CA SER A 269 -24.66 0.70 -12.19
C SER A 269 -25.59 1.53 -13.09
N LEU A 270 -26.08 2.63 -12.55
CA LEU A 270 -26.87 3.59 -13.35
C LEU A 270 -26.05 4.21 -14.48
N LEU A 271 -24.72 4.25 -14.36
CA LEU A 271 -23.81 4.77 -15.38
C LEU A 271 -24.01 4.08 -16.74
N TYR A 272 -24.31 2.78 -16.72
CA TYR A 272 -24.58 1.98 -17.94
C TYR A 272 -26.09 1.78 -18.21
N SER A 273 -26.96 2.49 -17.48
CA SER A 273 -28.40 2.47 -17.76
C SER A 273 -28.70 3.12 -19.12
N PRO A 274 -29.61 2.57 -19.93
CA PRO A 274 -30.08 3.24 -21.14
C PRO A 274 -30.70 4.61 -20.88
N SER A 275 -31.24 4.83 -19.68
CA SER A 275 -31.86 6.09 -19.25
C SER A 275 -30.88 7.09 -18.63
N HIS A 276 -29.58 6.80 -18.60
CA HIS A 276 -28.57 7.68 -18.04
C HIS A 276 -27.79 8.41 -19.12
N ASP A 277 -27.93 9.73 -19.12
CA ASP A 277 -27.18 10.60 -20.01
C ASP A 277 -25.83 10.97 -19.45
N HIS A 278 -24.84 11.05 -20.29
CA HIS A 278 -23.55 11.62 -19.98
C HIS A 278 -22.90 12.24 -21.22
N LEU A 279 -21.83 13.01 -21.03
CA LEU A 279 -21.15 13.79 -22.06
C LEU A 279 -20.92 13.07 -23.39
N PHE A 280 -20.61 11.77 -23.36
CA PHE A 280 -20.32 10.95 -24.54
C PHE A 280 -21.49 10.05 -24.97
N ARG A 281 -22.62 10.07 -24.25
CA ARG A 281 -23.82 9.32 -24.56
C ARG A 281 -25.06 10.15 -24.21
N PRO A 282 -25.41 11.16 -25.04
CA PRO A 282 -26.65 11.90 -24.89
C PRO A 282 -27.88 11.03 -25.16
N HIS A 283 -29.03 11.39 -24.64
CA HIS A 283 -30.31 10.72 -24.97
C HIS A 283 -30.49 10.63 -26.49
N ARG A 284 -30.85 9.44 -26.94
CA ARG A 284 -31.34 9.23 -28.29
C ARG A 284 -32.87 9.42 -28.33
#